data_5a0a8a4c7be5e39fdef788fa5fc19eac
#
_entry.id   5a0a8a4c7be5e39fdef788fa5fc19eac
#
_cell.length_a   1.000
_cell.length_b   1.000
_cell.length_c   1.000
_cell.angle_alpha   90.00
_cell.angle_beta   90.00
_cell.angle_gamma   90.00
#
_symmetry.space_group_name_H-M   'P 1'
#
loop_
_entity.id
_entity.type
_entity.pdbx_description
1 polymer ?
#
loop_
_entity_poly.entity_id
_entity_poly.type
_entity_poly.pdbx_seq_one_letter_code
_entity_poly.pdbx_strand_id
1 'polypeptide(L)'
;MQWDLFCRVVDNHGDLGVCWRLAADLGSRGETVRLWVDDASALAWMAPQGATGVELRAWPEAEDEPEPGDVVIEAFGCDPPAPFVARMATRARAPVWINLEYLSAEPYVARSHGLPSPQRNGLVKWFFYPGFDAHSGGLLRERDLLAQREAFDAQAWLASLGLARRAGERVVSLFCYDNPAVPALLGQLAAQPTLLLATPGHAARQVRAALGDTLARGELRAIELAHLTQVNFDRLLWACDLNLDRKSVV
;
A
#
# COMPACT_ATOMS: atom_id res chain seq x y z
N MET A 1 10.71 20.20 6.64
CA MET A 1 9.39 20.58 7.19
C MET A 1 8.87 19.46 8.07
N GLN A 2 7.97 19.77 9.00
CA GLN A 2 7.29 18.74 9.81
C GLN A 2 5.99 18.33 9.14
N TRP A 3 5.81 17.04 8.92
CA TRP A 3 4.62 16.44 8.34
C TRP A 3 3.89 15.57 9.37
N ASP A 4 2.57 15.67 9.40
CA ASP A 4 1.70 14.75 10.13
C ASP A 4 0.88 13.95 9.12
N LEU A 5 1.05 12.65 9.10
CA LEU A 5 0.32 11.75 8.22
C LEU A 5 -0.57 10.85 9.08
N PHE A 6 -1.87 10.99 8.93
CA PHE A 6 -2.88 10.21 9.64
C PHE A 6 -3.34 9.05 8.79
N CYS A 7 -3.32 7.85 9.37
CA CYS A 7 -3.75 6.61 8.75
C CYS A 7 -4.65 5.83 9.71
N ARG A 8 -5.87 5.52 9.30
CA ARG A 8 -6.74 4.55 9.97
C ARG A 8 -6.73 3.26 9.16
N VAL A 9 -6.48 2.14 9.81
CA VAL A 9 -6.46 0.83 9.17
C VAL A 9 -7.91 0.30 9.12
N VAL A 10 -8.53 0.39 7.97
CA VAL A 10 -9.93 -0.04 7.76
C VAL A 10 -9.98 -1.35 7.01
N ASP A 11 -9.18 -1.49 5.97
CA ASP A 11 -9.21 -2.65 5.07
C ASP A 11 -7.85 -3.34 4.98
N ASN A 12 -7.65 -4.34 5.83
CA ASN A 12 -6.40 -5.09 5.96
C ASN A 12 -5.17 -4.15 6.15
N HIS A 13 -4.15 -4.33 5.30
CA HIS A 13 -2.87 -3.63 5.44
C HIS A 13 -2.60 -2.64 4.30
N GLY A 14 -3.53 -2.48 3.35
CA GLY A 14 -3.36 -1.64 2.17
C GLY A 14 -3.20 -0.17 2.52
N ASP A 15 -4.06 0.33 3.40
CA ASP A 15 -4.06 1.73 3.83
C ASP A 15 -2.74 2.07 4.53
N LEU A 16 -2.32 1.22 5.45
CA LEU A 16 -1.06 1.38 6.16
C LEU A 16 0.14 1.28 5.21
N GLY A 17 0.10 0.37 4.24
CA GLY A 17 1.17 0.21 3.24
C GLY A 17 1.38 1.47 2.39
N VAL A 18 0.32 2.10 1.92
CA VAL A 18 0.40 3.36 1.16
C VAL A 18 0.94 4.49 2.05
N CYS A 19 0.41 4.63 3.26
CA CYS A 19 0.85 5.67 4.20
C CYS A 19 2.30 5.49 4.62
N TRP A 20 2.73 4.25 4.88
CA TRP A 20 4.12 3.94 5.19
C TRP A 20 5.06 4.30 4.02
N ARG A 21 4.74 3.92 2.78
CA ARG A 21 5.55 4.27 1.61
C ARG A 21 5.67 5.77 1.43
N LEU A 22 4.58 6.51 1.59
CA LEU A 22 4.60 7.97 1.52
C LEU A 22 5.47 8.58 2.60
N ALA A 23 5.32 8.12 3.86
CA ALA A 23 6.12 8.60 4.97
C ALA A 23 7.62 8.32 4.75
N ALA A 24 7.97 7.11 4.32
CA ALA A 24 9.35 6.71 4.04
C ALA A 24 9.97 7.51 2.88
N ASP A 25 9.22 7.74 1.80
CA ASP A 25 9.70 8.57 0.67
C ASP A 25 9.92 10.02 1.08
N LEU A 26 9.01 10.62 1.86
CA LEU A 26 9.19 11.96 2.43
C LEU A 26 10.42 12.02 3.33
N GLY A 27 10.59 11.04 4.23
CA GLY A 27 11.77 10.93 5.09
C GLY A 27 13.07 10.82 4.29
N SER A 28 13.08 10.05 3.21
CA SER A 28 14.23 9.92 2.29
C SER A 28 14.60 11.24 1.59
N ARG A 29 13.65 12.17 1.52
CA ARG A 29 13.84 13.52 0.94
C ARG A 29 14.28 14.56 1.98
N GLY A 30 14.53 14.13 3.23
CA GLY A 30 14.96 15.00 4.32
C GLY A 30 13.81 15.66 5.09
N GLU A 31 12.58 15.22 4.89
CA GLU A 31 11.43 15.66 5.67
C GLU A 31 11.35 14.91 7.00
N THR A 32 10.72 15.50 8.00
CA THR A 32 10.39 14.83 9.27
C THR A 32 8.90 14.49 9.25
N VAL A 33 8.59 13.21 9.43
CA VAL A 33 7.21 12.71 9.33
C VAL A 33 6.80 12.03 10.63
N ARG A 34 5.68 12.46 11.21
CA ARG A 34 4.96 11.71 12.25
C ARG A 34 3.85 10.94 11.54
N LEU A 35 3.94 9.61 11.57
CA LEU A 35 2.92 8.73 11.05
C LEU A 35 2.02 8.28 12.21
N TRP A 36 0.80 8.84 12.26
CA TRP A 36 -0.22 8.57 13.27
C TRP A 36 -1.09 7.41 12.82
N VAL A 37 -1.09 6.32 13.58
CA VAL A 37 -1.79 5.08 13.22
C VAL A 37 -2.61 4.55 14.38
N ASP A 38 -3.79 4.02 14.12
CA ASP A 38 -4.63 3.34 15.11
C ASP A 38 -4.17 1.90 15.37
N ASP A 39 -3.70 1.18 14.33
CA ASP A 39 -3.08 -0.14 14.44
C ASP A 39 -1.81 -0.23 13.58
N ALA A 40 -0.67 -0.20 14.24
CA ALA A 40 0.65 -0.30 13.61
C ALA A 40 1.20 -1.75 13.56
N SER A 41 0.44 -2.75 13.99
CA SER A 41 0.92 -4.12 14.18
C SER A 41 1.54 -4.72 12.92
N ALA A 42 0.99 -4.41 11.74
CA ALA A 42 1.50 -4.90 10.47
C ALA A 42 2.89 -4.33 10.10
N LEU A 43 3.29 -3.18 10.62
CA LEU A 43 4.64 -2.63 10.37
C LEU A 43 5.75 -3.51 10.95
N ALA A 44 5.46 -4.34 11.94
CA ALA A 44 6.43 -5.29 12.50
C ALA A 44 7.01 -6.25 11.43
N TRP A 45 6.22 -6.62 10.43
CA TRP A 45 6.67 -7.47 9.32
C TRP A 45 6.77 -6.70 8.00
N MET A 46 5.93 -5.68 7.78
CA MET A 46 5.91 -4.89 6.54
C MET A 46 7.15 -4.01 6.42
N ALA A 47 7.60 -3.41 7.52
CA ALA A 47 8.71 -2.47 7.57
C ALA A 47 9.54 -2.59 8.86
N PRO A 48 10.11 -3.78 9.16
CA PRO A 48 10.74 -4.06 10.45
C PRO A 48 11.97 -3.18 10.77
N GLN A 49 12.55 -2.56 9.75
CA GLN A 49 13.72 -1.69 9.91
C GLN A 49 13.37 -0.22 10.13
N GLY A 50 12.07 0.13 10.04
CA GLY A 50 11.66 1.53 10.06
C GLY A 50 12.15 2.31 8.85
N ALA A 51 12.10 3.64 8.92
CA ALA A 51 12.66 4.54 7.91
C ALA A 51 13.21 5.81 8.58
N THR A 52 14.32 6.31 8.07
CA THR A 52 14.91 7.57 8.53
C THR A 52 13.93 8.73 8.33
N GLY A 53 13.80 9.60 9.32
CA GLY A 53 12.91 10.75 9.28
C GLY A 53 11.44 10.43 9.55
N VAL A 54 11.09 9.16 9.82
CA VAL A 54 9.72 8.75 10.16
C VAL A 54 9.64 8.34 11.61
N GLU A 55 8.74 9.00 12.35
CA GLU A 55 8.36 8.67 13.73
C GLU A 55 6.95 8.05 13.71
N LEU A 56 6.85 6.83 14.20
CA LEU A 56 5.56 6.16 14.36
C LEU A 56 4.90 6.60 15.67
N ARG A 57 3.66 7.08 15.62
CA ARG A 57 2.90 7.57 16.75
C ARG A 57 1.54 6.88 16.83
N ALA A 58 1.08 6.61 18.04
CA ALA A 58 -0.26 6.08 18.24
C ALA A 58 -1.32 7.17 18.02
N TRP A 59 -2.42 6.82 17.39
CA TRP A 59 -3.51 7.76 17.07
C TRP A 59 -4.00 8.59 18.25
N PRO A 60 -4.25 8.02 19.45
CA PRO A 60 -4.71 8.81 20.60
C PRO A 60 -3.73 9.89 21.06
N GLU A 61 -2.42 9.70 20.88
CA GLU A 61 -1.41 10.69 21.26
C GLU A 61 -1.55 12.00 20.48
N ALA A 62 -2.18 11.97 19.31
CA ALA A 62 -2.45 13.18 18.52
C ALA A 62 -3.43 14.13 19.21
N GLU A 63 -4.26 13.64 20.14
CA GLU A 63 -5.16 14.48 20.93
C GLU A 63 -4.41 15.46 21.83
N ASP A 64 -3.21 15.07 22.28
CA ASP A 64 -2.37 15.86 23.18
C ASP A 64 -1.20 16.55 22.45
N GLU A 65 -1.01 16.32 21.14
CA GLU A 65 0.09 16.94 20.38
C GLU A 65 -0.06 18.46 20.32
N PRO A 66 0.82 19.23 20.95
CA PRO A 66 0.65 20.68 21.09
C PRO A 66 0.87 21.42 19.76
N GLU A 67 1.73 20.90 18.88
CA GLU A 67 2.11 21.59 17.66
C GLU A 67 1.91 20.70 16.41
N PRO A 68 0.76 20.84 15.71
CA PRO A 68 0.59 20.24 14.38
C PRO A 68 1.71 20.68 13.42
N GLY A 69 2.13 19.79 12.54
CA GLY A 69 3.18 20.05 11.56
C GLY A 69 2.81 21.13 10.54
N ASP A 70 3.73 21.41 9.63
CA ASP A 70 3.52 22.40 8.54
C ASP A 70 2.58 21.87 7.46
N VAL A 71 2.57 20.54 7.30
CA VAL A 71 1.68 19.81 6.41
C VAL A 71 0.98 18.71 7.18
N VAL A 72 -0.33 18.62 7.03
CA VAL A 72 -1.15 17.57 7.63
C VAL A 72 -1.85 16.81 6.50
N ILE A 73 -1.62 15.51 6.45
CA ILE A 73 -2.27 14.61 5.51
C ILE A 73 -3.21 13.69 6.28
N GLU A 74 -4.46 13.65 5.91
CA GLU A 74 -5.36 12.57 6.28
C GLU A 74 -5.49 11.60 5.10
N ALA A 75 -5.25 10.32 5.35
CA ALA A 75 -5.38 9.31 4.32
C ALA A 75 -6.81 8.77 4.30
N PHE A 76 -7.41 8.75 3.11
CA PHE A 76 -8.69 8.09 2.84
C PHE A 76 -9.85 8.59 3.71
N GLY A 77 -9.85 9.91 4.00
CA GLY A 77 -10.91 10.54 4.79
C GLY A 77 -10.97 10.08 6.25
N CYS A 78 -9.83 9.73 6.85
CA CYS A 78 -9.79 9.20 8.22
C CYS A 78 -10.07 10.24 9.33
N ASP A 79 -10.22 11.50 8.99
CA ASP A 79 -10.50 12.64 9.89
C ASP A 79 -9.61 12.65 11.16
N PRO A 80 -8.55 13.49 11.22
CA PRO A 80 -7.71 13.63 12.40
C PRO A 80 -8.53 13.99 13.64
N PRO A 81 -8.05 13.69 14.87
CA PRO A 81 -8.77 14.01 16.10
C PRO A 81 -9.18 15.49 16.18
N ALA A 82 -10.41 15.76 16.62
CA ALA A 82 -10.94 17.11 16.69
C ALA A 82 -10.06 18.09 17.50
N PRO A 83 -9.45 17.70 18.64
CA PRO A 83 -8.50 18.57 19.36
C PRO A 83 -7.26 18.92 18.52
N PHE A 84 -6.74 17.98 17.73
CA PHE A 84 -5.61 18.24 16.81
C PHE A 84 -6.00 19.26 15.73
N VAL A 85 -7.17 19.08 15.08
CA VAL A 85 -7.69 20.00 14.07
C VAL A 85 -7.95 21.41 14.66
N ALA A 86 -8.43 21.48 15.90
CA ALA A 86 -8.61 22.78 16.58
C ALA A 86 -7.27 23.51 16.74
N ARG A 87 -6.20 22.81 17.12
CA ARG A 87 -4.84 23.39 17.21
C ARG A 87 -4.29 23.83 15.85
N MET A 88 -4.58 23.08 14.77
CA MET A 88 -4.22 23.52 13.43
C MET A 88 -4.78 24.91 13.10
N ALA A 89 -6.03 25.17 13.52
CA ALA A 89 -6.71 26.45 13.26
C ALA A 89 -6.15 27.61 14.11
N THR A 90 -5.48 27.33 15.24
CA THR A 90 -4.91 28.37 16.12
C THR A 90 -3.45 28.70 15.82
N ARG A 91 -2.80 27.97 14.91
CA ARG A 91 -1.42 28.31 14.52
C ARG A 91 -1.34 29.66 13.83
N ALA A 92 -0.28 30.42 14.09
CA ALA A 92 0.01 31.69 13.41
C ALA A 92 0.04 31.56 11.89
N ARG A 93 0.51 30.40 11.39
CA ARG A 93 0.42 29.98 10.00
C ARG A 93 -0.30 28.64 9.97
N ALA A 94 -1.48 28.62 9.37
CA ALA A 94 -2.23 27.39 9.19
C ALA A 94 -1.43 26.37 8.37
N PRO A 95 -1.45 25.08 8.75
CA PRO A 95 -0.80 24.03 7.95
C PRO A 95 -1.50 23.87 6.60
N VAL A 96 -0.78 23.30 5.64
CA VAL A 96 -1.39 22.77 4.42
C VAL A 96 -2.10 21.46 4.82
N TRP A 97 -3.43 21.42 4.65
CA TRP A 97 -4.22 20.23 4.98
C TRP A 97 -4.66 19.50 3.71
N ILE A 98 -4.26 18.25 3.60
CA ILE A 98 -4.49 17.42 2.40
C ILE A 98 -5.29 16.16 2.81
N ASN A 99 -6.38 15.89 2.10
CA ASN A 99 -7.00 14.58 2.10
C ASN A 99 -6.43 13.77 0.93
N LEU A 100 -5.63 12.76 1.25
CA LEU A 100 -5.10 11.81 0.28
C LEU A 100 -6.13 10.72 0.03
N GLU A 101 -6.63 10.66 -1.18
CA GLU A 101 -7.63 9.68 -1.62
C GLU A 101 -7.01 8.41 -2.22
N TYR A 102 -7.83 7.40 -2.43
CA TYR A 102 -7.42 6.16 -3.09
C TYR A 102 -7.04 6.41 -4.55
N LEU A 103 -6.07 5.61 -5.02
CA LEU A 103 -5.76 5.55 -6.45
C LEU A 103 -6.98 5.05 -7.24
N SER A 104 -7.38 5.82 -8.24
CA SER A 104 -8.51 5.48 -9.09
C SER A 104 -8.27 5.88 -10.55
N ALA A 105 -8.82 5.10 -11.46
CA ALA A 105 -8.90 5.41 -12.89
C ALA A 105 -10.26 5.99 -13.30
N GLU A 106 -11.15 6.23 -12.36
CA GLU A 106 -12.50 6.73 -12.61
C GLU A 106 -12.48 8.20 -13.08
N PRO A 107 -13.42 8.61 -13.96
CA PRO A 107 -13.44 9.97 -14.52
C PRO A 107 -13.60 11.09 -13.49
N TYR A 108 -14.10 10.79 -12.29
CA TYR A 108 -14.25 11.81 -11.26
C TYR A 108 -12.91 12.30 -10.71
N VAL A 109 -11.84 11.50 -10.79
CA VAL A 109 -10.51 11.84 -10.28
C VAL A 109 -10.01 13.16 -10.85
N ALA A 110 -10.04 13.30 -12.18
CA ALA A 110 -9.57 14.49 -12.87
C ALA A 110 -10.32 15.77 -12.49
N ARG A 111 -11.62 15.67 -12.17
CA ARG A 111 -12.44 16.84 -11.77
C ARG A 111 -12.41 17.12 -10.27
N SER A 112 -11.93 16.17 -9.46
CA SER A 112 -11.94 16.27 -7.99
C SER A 112 -10.55 16.57 -7.43
N HIS A 113 -9.49 16.23 -8.16
CA HIS A 113 -8.11 16.51 -7.74
C HIS A 113 -7.85 18.01 -7.62
N GLY A 114 -7.23 18.41 -6.50
CA GLY A 114 -6.91 19.82 -6.22
C GLY A 114 -8.09 20.69 -5.80
N LEU A 115 -9.29 20.12 -5.59
CA LEU A 115 -10.42 20.90 -5.11
C LEU A 115 -10.25 21.27 -3.63
N PRO A 116 -10.56 22.54 -3.26
CA PRO A 116 -10.60 22.97 -1.87
C PRO A 116 -11.92 22.58 -1.20
N SER A 117 -11.83 22.25 0.07
CA SER A 117 -12.97 22.06 0.99
C SER A 117 -12.83 23.02 2.17
N PRO A 118 -13.45 24.21 2.14
CA PRO A 118 -13.43 25.14 3.26
C PRO A 118 -14.10 24.55 4.49
N GLN A 119 -13.42 24.64 5.64
CA GLN A 119 -13.90 24.13 6.91
C GLN A 119 -14.48 25.24 7.78
N ARG A 120 -15.40 24.90 8.71
CA ARG A 120 -16.05 25.87 9.59
C ARG A 120 -15.09 26.63 10.51
N ASN A 121 -13.93 26.07 10.80
CA ASN A 121 -12.87 26.65 11.63
C ASN A 121 -11.90 27.55 10.84
N GLY A 122 -12.18 27.85 9.58
CA GLY A 122 -11.38 28.70 8.72
C GLY A 122 -10.22 27.99 7.99
N LEU A 123 -9.98 26.72 8.26
CA LEU A 123 -9.02 25.92 7.50
C LEU A 123 -9.57 25.56 6.12
N VAL A 124 -8.68 25.21 5.22
CA VAL A 124 -9.03 24.66 3.90
C VAL A 124 -8.36 23.30 3.77
N LYS A 125 -9.17 22.26 3.53
CA LYS A 125 -8.71 20.92 3.21
C LYS A 125 -8.65 20.77 1.68
N TRP A 126 -7.56 20.25 1.15
CA TRP A 126 -7.37 20.05 -0.29
C TRP A 126 -7.45 18.57 -0.62
N PHE A 127 -8.24 18.21 -1.62
CA PHE A 127 -8.32 16.82 -2.06
C PHE A 127 -7.18 16.48 -3.01
N PHE A 128 -6.45 15.43 -2.68
CA PHE A 128 -5.40 14.86 -3.52
C PHE A 128 -5.84 13.47 -3.99
N TYR A 129 -6.17 13.36 -5.27
CA TYR A 129 -6.54 12.11 -5.89
C TYR A 129 -5.38 11.56 -6.72
N PRO A 130 -4.72 10.45 -6.28
CA PRO A 130 -3.82 9.71 -7.14
C PRO A 130 -4.56 9.17 -8.37
N GLY A 131 -3.88 9.15 -9.51
CA GLY A 131 -4.47 8.71 -10.77
C GLY A 131 -3.45 8.52 -11.88
N PHE A 132 -3.94 8.26 -13.09
CA PHE A 132 -3.12 7.81 -14.22
C PHE A 132 -2.99 8.85 -15.34
N ASP A 133 -3.57 10.03 -15.18
CA ASP A 133 -3.55 11.08 -16.19
C ASP A 133 -2.96 12.40 -15.68
N ALA A 134 -2.81 13.37 -16.58
CA ALA A 134 -2.21 14.67 -16.28
C ALA A 134 -3.08 15.58 -15.37
N HIS A 135 -4.34 15.22 -15.13
CA HIS A 135 -5.29 15.97 -14.30
C HIS A 135 -5.47 15.35 -12.92
N SER A 136 -4.67 14.33 -12.59
CA SER A 136 -4.64 13.67 -11.29
C SER A 136 -3.34 13.97 -10.54
N GLY A 137 -3.23 13.52 -9.29
CA GLY A 137 -2.03 13.66 -8.47
C GLY A 137 -0.87 12.75 -8.89
N GLY A 138 -1.05 11.92 -9.90
CA GLY A 138 -0.07 10.91 -10.32
C GLY A 138 0.03 9.73 -9.36
N LEU A 139 1.14 8.99 -9.45
CA LEU A 139 1.38 7.80 -8.66
C LEU A 139 2.45 8.07 -7.61
N LEU A 140 2.30 7.49 -6.42
CA LEU A 140 3.38 7.41 -5.46
C LEU A 140 4.53 6.59 -6.07
N ARG A 141 5.69 7.20 -6.16
CA ARG A 141 6.88 6.59 -6.75
C ARG A 141 8.13 7.10 -6.05
N GLU A 142 8.83 6.20 -5.40
CA GLU A 142 10.13 6.46 -4.79
C GLU A 142 11.15 6.82 -5.87
N ARG A 143 12.11 7.66 -5.52
CA ARG A 143 13.08 8.26 -6.47
C ARG A 143 13.85 7.21 -7.27
N ASP A 144 14.22 6.11 -6.62
CA ASP A 144 15.10 5.06 -7.17
C ASP A 144 14.34 3.78 -7.59
N LEU A 145 13.00 3.75 -7.47
CA LEU A 145 12.18 2.57 -7.74
C LEU A 145 12.43 1.95 -9.11
N LEU A 146 12.54 2.78 -10.16
CA LEU A 146 12.77 2.28 -11.53
C LEU A 146 14.17 1.71 -11.68
N ALA A 147 15.18 2.36 -11.10
CA ALA A 147 16.56 1.86 -11.14
C ALA A 147 16.69 0.54 -10.36
N GLN A 148 16.02 0.41 -9.23
CA GLN A 148 15.96 -0.85 -8.47
C GLN A 148 15.31 -1.97 -9.31
N ARG A 149 14.23 -1.66 -10.01
CA ARG A 149 13.55 -2.62 -10.89
C ARG A 149 14.43 -3.06 -12.05
N GLU A 150 15.16 -2.15 -12.68
CA GLU A 150 16.06 -2.45 -13.79
C GLU A 150 17.24 -3.34 -13.35
N ALA A 151 17.75 -3.13 -12.13
CA ALA A 151 18.84 -3.92 -11.57
C ALA A 151 18.36 -5.25 -10.92
N PHE A 152 17.06 -5.53 -10.90
CA PHE A 152 16.49 -6.65 -10.18
C PHE A 152 16.69 -7.98 -10.92
N ASP A 153 17.26 -8.97 -10.21
CA ASP A 153 17.37 -10.36 -10.67
C ASP A 153 16.25 -11.22 -10.04
N ALA A 154 15.24 -11.52 -10.85
CA ALA A 154 14.08 -12.32 -10.44
C ALA A 154 14.46 -13.75 -10.04
N GLN A 155 15.44 -14.37 -10.73
CA GLN A 155 15.86 -15.75 -10.43
C GLN A 155 16.61 -15.81 -9.11
N ALA A 156 17.55 -14.90 -8.89
CA ALA A 156 18.28 -14.81 -7.64
C ALA A 156 17.34 -14.54 -6.46
N TRP A 157 16.34 -13.67 -6.65
CA TRP A 157 15.38 -13.38 -5.61
C TRP A 157 14.47 -14.58 -5.29
N LEU A 158 13.94 -15.28 -6.30
CA LEU A 158 13.16 -16.50 -6.08
C LEU A 158 14.00 -17.56 -5.35
N ALA A 159 15.26 -17.72 -5.75
CA ALA A 159 16.19 -18.65 -5.08
C ALA A 159 16.40 -18.29 -3.60
N SER A 160 16.43 -17.00 -3.25
CA SER A 160 16.54 -16.56 -1.85
C SER A 160 15.33 -16.92 -1.00
N LEU A 161 14.18 -17.18 -1.63
CA LEU A 161 12.96 -17.71 -0.99
C LEU A 161 12.92 -19.26 -1.01
N GLY A 162 13.98 -19.94 -1.45
CA GLY A 162 14.01 -21.39 -1.64
C GLY A 162 13.19 -21.87 -2.85
N LEU A 163 12.85 -20.98 -3.77
CA LEU A 163 12.03 -21.26 -4.94
C LEU A 163 12.89 -21.29 -6.21
N ALA A 164 12.57 -22.23 -7.10
CA ALA A 164 13.20 -22.32 -8.41
C ALA A 164 12.12 -22.33 -9.49
N ARG A 165 12.21 -21.43 -10.46
CA ARG A 165 11.41 -21.46 -11.67
C ARG A 165 11.89 -22.58 -12.59
N ARG A 166 10.98 -23.44 -13.05
CA ARG A 166 11.28 -24.50 -14.00
C ARG A 166 11.32 -23.96 -15.41
N ALA A 167 11.97 -24.71 -16.33
CA ALA A 167 12.00 -24.31 -17.74
C ALA A 167 10.57 -24.23 -18.32
N GLY A 168 10.25 -23.14 -19.00
CA GLY A 168 8.93 -22.90 -19.59
C GLY A 168 7.81 -22.56 -18.59
N GLU A 169 8.09 -22.48 -17.30
CA GLU A 169 7.09 -22.19 -16.27
C GLU A 169 6.82 -20.69 -16.18
N ARG A 170 5.56 -20.30 -16.18
CA ARG A 170 5.15 -18.93 -15.86
C ARG A 170 5.09 -18.75 -14.35
N VAL A 171 5.52 -17.60 -13.87
CA VAL A 171 5.38 -17.20 -12.48
C VAL A 171 4.22 -16.23 -12.36
N VAL A 172 3.27 -16.55 -11.49
CA VAL A 172 2.03 -15.78 -11.30
C VAL A 172 1.90 -15.44 -9.82
N SER A 173 1.69 -14.18 -9.46
CA SER A 173 1.28 -13.81 -8.10
C SER A 173 -0.24 -13.74 -7.99
N LEU A 174 -0.76 -14.14 -6.84
CA LEU A 174 -2.17 -13.98 -6.50
C LEU A 174 -2.29 -13.25 -5.16
N PHE A 175 -2.88 -12.06 -5.22
CA PHE A 175 -3.30 -11.26 -4.08
C PHE A 175 -4.77 -10.88 -4.27
N CYS A 176 -5.66 -11.45 -3.49
CA CYS A 176 -7.09 -11.17 -3.64
C CYS A 176 -7.85 -11.40 -2.33
N TYR A 177 -8.99 -10.73 -2.21
CA TYR A 177 -10.04 -11.08 -1.25
C TYR A 177 -10.74 -12.37 -1.67
N ASP A 178 -11.77 -12.77 -0.91
CA ASP A 178 -12.57 -13.92 -1.28
C ASP A 178 -13.24 -13.67 -2.63
N ASN A 179 -12.96 -14.57 -3.59
CA ASN A 179 -13.36 -14.41 -4.97
C ASN A 179 -13.81 -15.75 -5.55
N PRO A 180 -15.09 -15.90 -5.90
CA PRO A 180 -15.64 -17.15 -6.43
C PRO A 180 -15.02 -17.57 -7.78
N ALA A 181 -14.29 -16.69 -8.47
CA ALA A 181 -13.60 -17.02 -9.71
C ALA A 181 -12.26 -17.75 -9.50
N VAL A 182 -11.71 -17.79 -8.28
CA VAL A 182 -10.40 -18.41 -8.01
C VAL A 182 -10.36 -19.88 -8.44
N PRO A 183 -11.33 -20.75 -8.15
CA PRO A 183 -11.29 -22.14 -8.61
C PRO A 183 -11.24 -22.29 -10.15
N ALA A 184 -11.98 -21.46 -10.87
CA ALA A 184 -11.96 -21.45 -12.34
C ALA A 184 -10.61 -20.97 -12.89
N LEU A 185 -10.04 -19.91 -12.29
CA LEU A 185 -8.71 -19.41 -12.60
C LEU A 185 -7.65 -20.48 -12.41
N LEU A 186 -7.65 -21.18 -11.28
CA LEU A 186 -6.70 -22.27 -11.00
C LEU A 186 -6.84 -23.42 -12.02
N GLY A 187 -8.08 -23.71 -12.45
CA GLY A 187 -8.34 -24.66 -13.54
C GLY A 187 -7.72 -24.26 -14.87
N GLN A 188 -7.75 -22.98 -15.21
CA GLN A 188 -7.11 -22.46 -16.43
C GLN A 188 -5.58 -22.47 -16.32
N LEU A 189 -5.03 -22.06 -15.17
CA LEU A 189 -3.60 -22.08 -14.93
C LEU A 189 -3.00 -23.49 -14.95
N ALA A 190 -3.80 -24.50 -14.62
CA ALA A 190 -3.38 -25.91 -14.61
C ALA A 190 -3.12 -26.50 -16.01
N ALA A 191 -3.52 -25.79 -17.09
CA ALA A 191 -3.30 -26.24 -18.47
C ALA A 191 -1.88 -25.96 -18.99
N GLN A 192 -1.07 -25.18 -18.28
CA GLN A 192 0.29 -24.79 -18.71
C GLN A 192 1.23 -24.76 -17.50
N PRO A 193 2.54 -25.03 -17.70
CA PRO A 193 3.52 -24.94 -16.61
C PRO A 193 3.43 -23.61 -15.89
N THR A 194 2.99 -23.63 -14.64
CA THR A 194 2.72 -22.42 -13.86
C THR A 194 3.17 -22.59 -12.40
N LEU A 195 3.96 -21.65 -11.91
CA LEU A 195 4.25 -21.44 -10.50
C LEU A 195 3.36 -20.32 -9.99
N LEU A 196 2.39 -20.65 -9.14
CA LEU A 196 1.54 -19.65 -8.47
C LEU A 196 2.10 -19.31 -7.10
N LEU A 197 2.33 -18.04 -6.85
CA LEU A 197 2.75 -17.48 -5.58
C LEU A 197 1.54 -16.82 -4.91
N ALA A 198 0.92 -17.50 -3.95
CA ALA A 198 -0.25 -16.99 -3.24
C ALA A 198 0.18 -16.20 -2.00
N THR A 199 -0.28 -14.97 -1.87
CA THR A 199 -0.04 -14.16 -0.69
C THR A 199 -0.81 -14.70 0.52
N PRO A 200 -0.34 -14.45 1.76
CA PRO A 200 -1.02 -14.89 2.97
C PRO A 200 -2.46 -14.38 3.05
N GLY A 201 -3.29 -15.06 3.81
CA GLY A 201 -4.68 -14.68 4.06
C GLY A 201 -5.66 -15.26 3.05
N HIS A 202 -6.49 -14.40 2.42
CA HIS A 202 -7.60 -14.83 1.56
C HIS A 202 -7.14 -15.61 0.34
N ALA A 203 -6.07 -15.18 -0.33
CA ALA A 203 -5.55 -15.86 -1.51
C ALA A 203 -5.06 -17.28 -1.19
N ALA A 204 -4.19 -17.43 -0.18
CA ALA A 204 -3.67 -18.73 0.24
C ALA A 204 -4.80 -19.69 0.68
N ARG A 205 -5.77 -19.22 1.47
CA ARG A 205 -6.91 -20.05 1.90
C ARG A 205 -7.71 -20.60 0.71
N GLN A 206 -8.01 -19.76 -0.27
CA GLN A 206 -8.78 -20.17 -1.46
C GLN A 206 -8.00 -21.13 -2.34
N VAL A 207 -6.69 -20.90 -2.50
CA VAL A 207 -5.81 -21.81 -3.24
C VAL A 207 -5.77 -23.18 -2.56
N ARG A 208 -5.58 -23.23 -1.24
CA ARG A 208 -5.58 -24.48 -0.47
C ARG A 208 -6.95 -25.18 -0.54
N ALA A 209 -8.05 -24.45 -0.43
CA ALA A 209 -9.38 -25.03 -0.55
C ALA A 209 -9.64 -25.65 -1.93
N ALA A 210 -9.07 -25.09 -3.01
CA ALA A 210 -9.28 -25.57 -4.37
C ALA A 210 -8.31 -26.66 -4.82
N LEU A 211 -7.05 -26.67 -4.32
CA LEU A 211 -6.00 -27.61 -4.73
C LEU A 211 -5.69 -28.69 -3.69
N GLY A 212 -6.18 -28.57 -2.45
CA GLY A 212 -5.85 -29.43 -1.34
C GLY A 212 -4.41 -29.25 -0.86
N ASP A 213 -3.94 -30.21 -0.03
CA ASP A 213 -2.62 -30.14 0.62
C ASP A 213 -1.44 -30.26 -0.35
N THR A 214 -1.65 -30.84 -1.51
CA THR A 214 -0.59 -30.97 -2.54
C THR A 214 -0.25 -29.62 -3.19
N LEU A 215 -1.13 -28.65 -3.10
CA LEU A 215 -1.02 -27.33 -3.76
C LEU A 215 -0.64 -27.44 -5.25
N ALA A 216 -1.12 -28.52 -5.91
CA ALA A 216 -0.81 -28.81 -7.31
C ALA A 216 -2.01 -29.39 -8.05
N ARG A 217 -2.09 -29.10 -9.37
CA ARG A 217 -3.10 -29.65 -10.28
C ARG A 217 -2.61 -29.54 -11.73
N GLY A 218 -2.52 -30.65 -12.45
CA GLY A 218 -1.98 -30.63 -13.83
C GLY A 218 -0.58 -30.04 -13.86
N GLU A 219 -0.39 -29.01 -14.66
CA GLU A 219 0.91 -28.31 -14.79
C GLU A 219 1.06 -27.12 -13.79
N LEU A 220 0.07 -26.90 -12.93
CA LEU A 220 0.10 -25.87 -11.89
C LEU A 220 0.71 -26.42 -10.61
N ARG A 221 1.65 -25.68 -10.03
CA ARG A 221 2.07 -25.81 -8.63
C ARG A 221 1.91 -24.46 -7.94
N ALA A 222 1.42 -24.47 -6.73
CA ALA A 222 1.24 -23.28 -5.93
C ALA A 222 2.14 -23.31 -4.69
N ILE A 223 2.56 -22.12 -4.27
CA ILE A 223 3.32 -21.89 -3.04
C ILE A 223 2.59 -20.82 -2.25
N GLU A 224 2.34 -21.08 -0.99
CA GLU A 224 1.84 -20.08 -0.05
C GLU A 224 3.04 -19.32 0.52
N LEU A 225 3.03 -18.00 0.30
CA LEU A 225 4.10 -17.13 0.80
C LEU A 225 3.86 -16.79 2.28
N ALA A 226 4.93 -16.53 3.00
CA ALA A 226 4.86 -15.79 4.26
C ALA A 226 4.57 -14.31 3.99
N HIS A 227 4.26 -13.54 5.05
CA HIS A 227 4.16 -12.09 4.92
C HIS A 227 5.50 -11.52 4.42
N LEU A 228 5.42 -10.65 3.43
CA LEU A 228 6.58 -10.02 2.82
C LEU A 228 6.71 -8.59 3.32
N THR A 229 7.96 -8.13 3.48
CA THR A 229 8.19 -6.68 3.65
C THR A 229 7.70 -5.93 2.42
N GLN A 230 7.45 -4.62 2.56
CA GLN A 230 7.02 -3.78 1.45
C GLN A 230 7.99 -3.87 0.25
N VAL A 231 9.29 -3.86 0.52
CA VAL A 231 10.34 -4.03 -0.51
C VAL A 231 10.26 -5.40 -1.19
N ASN A 232 10.04 -6.46 -0.43
CA ASN A 232 9.91 -7.80 -1.01
C ASN A 232 8.58 -8.01 -1.72
N PHE A 233 7.53 -7.27 -1.37
CA PHE A 233 6.29 -7.28 -2.13
C PHE A 233 6.49 -6.66 -3.53
N ASP A 234 7.21 -5.54 -3.64
CA ASP A 234 7.59 -4.97 -4.93
C ASP A 234 8.39 -5.99 -5.76
N ARG A 235 9.36 -6.67 -5.15
CA ARG A 235 10.16 -7.73 -5.80
C ARG A 235 9.31 -8.91 -6.26
N LEU A 236 8.29 -9.30 -5.49
CA LEU A 236 7.31 -10.30 -5.90
C LEU A 236 6.62 -9.88 -7.21
N LEU A 237 6.13 -8.63 -7.26
CA LEU A 237 5.48 -8.11 -8.45
C LEU A 237 6.42 -8.06 -9.67
N TRP A 238 7.69 -7.74 -9.45
CA TRP A 238 8.70 -7.69 -10.53
C TRP A 238 9.15 -9.08 -11.00
N ALA A 239 9.14 -10.08 -10.09
CA ALA A 239 9.54 -11.45 -10.41
C ALA A 239 8.48 -12.23 -11.21
N CYS A 240 7.23 -11.77 -11.19
CA CYS A 240 6.12 -12.48 -11.82
C CYS A 240 5.88 -12.04 -13.25
N ASP A 241 5.56 -13.01 -14.12
CA ASP A 241 5.12 -12.74 -15.50
C ASP A 241 3.68 -12.17 -15.54
N LEU A 242 2.89 -12.48 -14.49
CA LEU A 242 1.52 -12.00 -14.34
C LEU A 242 1.21 -11.76 -12.85
N ASN A 243 0.64 -10.61 -12.56
CA ASN A 243 0.15 -10.27 -11.23
C ASN A 243 -1.38 -10.23 -11.26
N LEU A 244 -1.99 -11.09 -10.45
CA LEU A 244 -3.44 -11.16 -10.28
C LEU A 244 -3.78 -10.51 -8.96
N ASP A 245 -4.29 -9.31 -9.05
CA ASP A 245 -4.78 -8.53 -7.92
C ASP A 245 -6.25 -8.19 -8.14
N ARG A 246 -7.03 -8.35 -7.11
CA ARG A 246 -8.37 -7.79 -7.04
C ARG A 246 -8.51 -7.05 -5.72
N LYS A 247 -8.31 -5.76 -5.75
CA LYS A 247 -8.91 -4.87 -4.76
C LYS A 247 -10.41 -4.83 -5.06
N SER A 248 -11.24 -5.12 -4.08
CA SER A 248 -12.68 -4.89 -4.22
C SER A 248 -12.88 -3.40 -4.50
N VAL A 249 -13.23 -3.06 -5.74
CA VAL A 249 -13.80 -1.77 -6.06
C VAL A 249 -15.23 -1.83 -5.55
N VAL A 250 -15.50 -1.12 -4.47
CA VAL A 250 -16.85 -0.80 -4.05
C VAL A 250 -17.28 0.43 -4.82
#